data_3c482fcef476efb641411f482f1952ff
#
_entry.id   3c482fcef476efb641411f482f1952ff
#
_cell.length_a   1.000
_cell.length_b   1.000
_cell.length_c   1.000
_cell.angle_alpha   90.00
_cell.angle_beta   90.00
_cell.angle_gamma   90.00
#
_symmetry.space_group_name_H-M   'P 1'
#
loop_
_entity.id
_entity.type
_entity.pdbx_description
1 polymer ?
#
loop_
_entity_poly.entity_id
_entity_poly.type
_entity_poly.pdbx_seq_one_letter_code
_entity_poly.pdbx_strand_id
1 'polypeptide(L)'
;MRLRNAWVALLGLALAGSVIACGGSQETSNKSADPSSPSATPAGQRVDTATAGDIKGVVTFDGVAPKNEPIKMNADPVCVKENKTPQFQETYLVSDDGKNLGNVFVYVKDGLGNYVFDAPTEKAQIDQKECRYHPHVFGMRVNQPLEIVNSDPTLHNIHAMPKGDSEFTNGQPIQGMKMTHTFDKPEVMVPFKCDVHGWMNAYVGVLPHPYYAVTDKSGKFELKSLPPGTYTVEAWHEKLGTQTASVTLGAKESKDITFAFKAPAAPTATN
;
A
#
# COMPACT_ATOMS: atom_id res chain seq x y z
N MET A 1 -41.93 21.33 43.11
CA MET A 1 -42.26 20.68 44.38
C MET A 1 -40.95 20.08 44.86
N ARG A 2 -40.29 20.79 45.73
CA ARG A 2 -39.89 20.49 47.14
C ARG A 2 -39.01 19.24 47.25
N LEU A 3 -37.71 19.46 47.52
CA LEU A 3 -37.02 19.54 48.84
C LEU A 3 -36.67 18.11 49.35
N ARG A 4 -35.57 17.76 49.96
CA ARG A 4 -34.61 18.40 50.87
C ARG A 4 -33.52 17.40 51.27
N ASN A 5 -32.30 17.86 51.32
CA ASN A 5 -31.34 17.81 52.41
C ASN A 5 -31.23 16.54 53.30
N ALA A 6 -30.01 16.08 53.55
CA ALA A 6 -29.46 16.18 54.89
C ALA A 6 -28.01 15.74 54.99
N TRP A 7 -27.26 16.53 55.64
CA TRP A 7 -25.94 16.42 56.21
C TRP A 7 -25.85 15.36 57.29
N VAL A 8 -24.69 14.68 57.43
CA VAL A 8 -24.13 14.34 58.77
C VAL A 8 -22.59 14.29 58.65
N ALA A 9 -21.97 15.20 59.41
CA ALA A 9 -20.58 15.18 59.79
C ALA A 9 -20.44 14.49 61.16
N LEU A 10 -19.39 13.73 61.39
CA LEU A 10 -18.92 13.41 62.74
C LEU A 10 -17.39 13.27 62.81
N LEU A 11 -16.85 14.06 63.71
CA LEU A 11 -15.48 14.14 64.19
C LEU A 11 -15.08 12.94 65.07
N GLY A 12 -13.80 12.75 65.23
CA GLY A 12 -13.15 12.20 66.40
C GLY A 12 -12.04 11.25 66.02
N LEU A 13 -10.88 11.18 66.51
CA LEU A 13 -10.10 11.82 67.54
C LEU A 13 -8.70 11.15 67.47
N ALA A 14 -7.68 11.91 67.74
CA ALA A 14 -6.27 11.54 67.70
C ALA A 14 -5.87 10.48 68.76
N LEU A 15 -4.84 9.72 68.44
CA LEU A 15 -3.92 9.18 69.46
C LEU A 15 -2.51 9.07 68.88
N ALA A 16 -1.62 9.76 69.56
CA ALA A 16 -0.18 9.80 69.29
C ALA A 16 0.51 8.51 69.82
N GLY A 17 1.46 8.04 69.07
CA GLY A 17 2.39 7.00 69.52
C GLY A 17 3.73 7.15 68.78
N SER A 18 4.68 7.81 69.46
CA SER A 18 6.05 7.91 69.03
C SER A 18 6.82 6.62 69.23
N VAL A 19 7.47 6.10 68.20
CA VAL A 19 8.61 5.19 68.35
C VAL A 19 9.71 5.63 67.39
N ILE A 20 10.85 6.00 67.99
CA ILE A 20 12.10 6.27 67.36
C ILE A 20 12.79 4.93 67.02
N ALA A 21 13.20 4.75 65.77
CA ALA A 21 14.26 3.81 65.42
C ALA A 21 14.99 4.25 64.15
N CYS A 22 16.27 4.20 64.25
CA CYS A 22 17.35 4.67 63.32
C CYS A 22 17.38 4.05 61.96
N GLY A 23 17.77 4.86 61.00
CA GLY A 23 18.86 4.55 60.07
C GLY A 23 18.52 3.74 58.82
N GLY A 24 18.64 4.41 57.70
CA GLY A 24 18.73 3.75 56.39
C GLY A 24 18.33 4.66 55.25
N SER A 25 19.24 5.52 54.83
CA SER A 25 19.07 6.30 53.58
C SER A 25 19.06 5.36 52.39
N GLN A 26 17.87 5.10 51.84
CA GLN A 26 17.75 4.56 50.48
C GLN A 26 17.66 5.73 49.51
N GLU A 27 18.75 6.00 48.84
CA GLU A 27 18.79 6.79 47.64
C GLU A 27 17.92 6.07 46.58
N THR A 28 16.76 6.59 46.30
CA THR A 28 16.02 6.26 45.09
C THR A 28 16.72 6.95 43.93
N SER A 29 17.65 6.24 43.29
CA SER A 29 18.19 6.63 42.00
C SER A 29 17.07 6.58 40.99
N ASN A 30 16.49 7.74 40.71
CA ASN A 30 15.71 7.98 39.49
C ASN A 30 16.68 7.82 38.31
N LYS A 31 16.72 6.61 37.76
CA LYS A 31 17.38 6.32 36.50
C LYS A 31 16.53 6.98 35.40
N SER A 32 16.87 8.23 35.08
CA SER A 32 16.40 8.88 33.88
C SER A 32 16.67 7.95 32.70
N ALA A 33 15.62 7.51 32.03
CA ALA A 33 15.74 6.75 30.80
C ALA A 33 16.48 7.62 29.78
N ASP A 34 17.67 7.19 29.40
CA ASP A 34 18.47 7.75 28.32
C ASP A 34 17.70 7.52 26.99
N PRO A 35 17.31 8.57 26.24
CA PRO A 35 16.59 8.42 24.98
C PRO A 35 17.47 7.93 23.82
N SER A 36 18.69 7.51 24.06
CA SER A 36 19.65 7.07 23.04
C SER A 36 19.92 5.56 23.03
N SER A 37 18.91 4.72 23.35
CA SER A 37 19.03 3.30 22.96
C SER A 37 18.93 3.21 21.43
N PRO A 38 19.99 2.75 20.73
CA PRO A 38 19.89 2.49 19.30
C PRO A 38 18.78 1.47 19.09
N SER A 39 17.82 1.82 18.24
CA SER A 39 16.76 0.90 17.78
C SER A 39 17.46 -0.38 17.32
N ALA A 40 17.16 -1.51 17.97
CA ALA A 40 17.79 -2.80 17.64
C ALA A 40 17.55 -3.08 16.15
N THR A 41 18.63 -3.10 15.37
CA THR A 41 18.57 -3.50 13.96
C THR A 41 17.93 -4.90 13.90
N PRO A 42 16.91 -5.14 13.08
CA PRO A 42 16.32 -6.46 12.97
C PRO A 42 17.39 -7.51 12.71
N ALA A 43 17.37 -8.61 13.47
CA ALA A 43 18.29 -9.72 13.27
C ALA A 43 17.96 -10.41 11.94
N GLY A 44 18.71 -10.10 10.87
CA GLY A 44 18.53 -10.66 9.54
C GLY A 44 19.70 -10.32 8.62
N GLN A 45 19.75 -11.01 7.50
CA GLN A 45 20.79 -10.81 6.50
C GLN A 45 20.48 -9.59 5.63
N ARG A 46 21.48 -8.74 5.37
CA ARG A 46 21.36 -7.66 4.38
C ARG A 46 21.83 -8.14 3.01
N VAL A 47 21.25 -7.53 1.97
CA VAL A 47 21.65 -7.83 0.60
C VAL A 47 23.06 -7.32 0.34
N ASP A 48 23.91 -8.21 -0.13
CA ASP A 48 25.24 -7.87 -0.65
C ASP A 48 25.12 -7.39 -2.11
N THR A 49 25.24 -6.08 -2.31
CA THR A 49 25.14 -5.47 -3.64
C THR A 49 26.25 -5.94 -4.61
N ALA A 50 27.36 -6.47 -4.08
CA ALA A 50 28.42 -7.00 -4.92
C ALA A 50 28.06 -8.32 -5.60
N THR A 51 27.08 -9.05 -5.07
CA THR A 51 26.58 -10.32 -5.61
C THR A 51 25.16 -10.24 -6.14
N ALA A 52 24.46 -9.15 -5.90
CA ALA A 52 23.09 -8.95 -6.33
C ALA A 52 22.93 -9.02 -7.86
N GLY A 53 21.80 -9.54 -8.29
CA GLY A 53 21.40 -9.65 -9.70
C GLY A 53 20.01 -9.10 -9.95
N ASP A 54 19.52 -9.22 -11.18
CA ASP A 54 18.25 -8.63 -11.59
C ASP A 54 17.34 -9.68 -12.24
N ILE A 55 16.03 -9.53 -12.06
CA ILE A 55 15.01 -10.25 -12.82
C ILE A 55 14.28 -9.24 -13.67
N LYS A 56 14.30 -9.44 -14.99
CA LYS A 56 13.63 -8.59 -15.97
C LYS A 56 12.57 -9.40 -16.69
N GLY A 57 11.67 -8.68 -17.37
CA GLY A 57 10.72 -9.43 -18.17
C GLY A 57 9.69 -8.57 -18.86
N VAL A 58 8.78 -9.27 -19.49
CA VAL A 58 7.64 -8.69 -20.16
C VAL A 58 6.38 -9.47 -19.80
N VAL A 59 5.30 -8.72 -19.62
CA VAL A 59 3.95 -9.29 -19.50
C VAL A 59 3.28 -9.16 -20.85
N THR A 60 2.95 -10.29 -21.46
CA THR A 60 2.27 -10.35 -22.75
C THR A 60 0.77 -10.56 -22.58
N PHE A 61 0.04 -10.16 -23.61
CA PHE A 61 -1.40 -10.38 -23.71
C PHE A 61 -1.73 -11.18 -24.97
N ASP A 62 -2.47 -12.28 -24.79
CA ASP A 62 -2.88 -13.17 -25.88
C ASP A 62 -4.38 -13.08 -26.10
N GLY A 63 -4.77 -12.77 -27.33
CA GLY A 63 -6.16 -12.61 -27.75
C GLY A 63 -6.57 -11.16 -27.98
N VAL A 64 -7.88 -10.95 -28.10
CA VAL A 64 -8.46 -9.63 -28.33
C VAL A 64 -8.78 -8.96 -26.99
N ALA A 65 -8.19 -7.80 -26.75
CA ALA A 65 -8.46 -7.04 -25.54
C ALA A 65 -9.94 -6.60 -25.47
N PRO A 66 -10.63 -6.86 -24.35
CA PRO A 66 -11.92 -6.25 -24.11
C PRO A 66 -11.82 -4.73 -24.16
N LYS A 67 -12.87 -4.09 -24.64
CA LYS A 67 -12.96 -2.62 -24.55
C LYS A 67 -13.07 -2.20 -23.08
N ASN A 68 -12.29 -1.23 -22.69
CA ASN A 68 -12.45 -0.63 -21.37
C ASN A 68 -13.80 0.11 -21.29
N GLU A 69 -14.45 0.03 -20.14
CA GLU A 69 -15.72 0.70 -19.88
C GLU A 69 -15.56 2.22 -19.90
N PRO A 70 -16.46 2.94 -20.58
CA PRO A 70 -16.46 4.41 -20.56
C PRO A 70 -16.83 4.92 -19.16
N ILE A 71 -16.10 5.93 -18.68
CA ILE A 71 -16.39 6.59 -17.43
C ILE A 71 -17.46 7.65 -17.64
N LYS A 72 -18.61 7.50 -16.96
CA LYS A 72 -19.74 8.44 -17.03
C LYS A 72 -19.65 9.46 -15.89
N MET A 73 -19.04 10.61 -16.17
CA MET A 73 -18.79 11.66 -15.17
C MET A 73 -19.92 12.69 -15.03
N ASN A 74 -21.09 12.45 -15.65
CA ASN A 74 -22.18 13.44 -15.77
C ASN A 74 -22.79 13.86 -14.41
N ALA A 75 -22.56 13.10 -13.36
CA ALA A 75 -23.05 13.42 -12.01
C ALA A 75 -22.28 14.57 -11.34
N ASP A 76 -21.06 14.85 -11.78
CA ASP A 76 -20.24 15.93 -11.25
C ASP A 76 -19.80 16.90 -12.37
N PRO A 77 -20.30 18.15 -12.38
CA PRO A 77 -19.93 19.15 -13.37
C PRO A 77 -18.43 19.50 -13.39
N VAL A 78 -17.73 19.37 -12.27
CA VAL A 78 -16.28 19.60 -12.19
C VAL A 78 -15.56 18.51 -12.97
N CYS A 79 -15.91 17.24 -12.75
CA CYS A 79 -15.32 16.12 -13.47
C CYS A 79 -15.55 16.23 -14.98
N VAL A 80 -16.74 16.66 -15.41
CA VAL A 80 -17.03 16.92 -16.83
C VAL A 80 -16.16 18.04 -17.38
N LYS A 81 -15.94 19.11 -16.60
CA LYS A 81 -15.12 20.25 -17.02
C LYS A 81 -13.64 19.91 -17.14
N GLU A 82 -13.12 19.13 -16.19
CA GLU A 82 -11.71 18.72 -16.18
C GLU A 82 -11.40 17.67 -17.27
N ASN A 83 -12.41 16.91 -17.73
CA ASN A 83 -12.26 15.86 -18.74
C ASN A 83 -12.97 16.21 -20.05
N LYS A 84 -12.27 16.91 -20.94
CA LYS A 84 -12.82 17.36 -22.24
C LYS A 84 -12.98 16.25 -23.28
N THR A 85 -12.35 15.12 -23.08
CA THR A 85 -12.42 13.93 -23.94
C THR A 85 -13.02 12.78 -23.17
N PRO A 86 -13.72 11.83 -23.83
CA PRO A 86 -14.23 10.63 -23.17
C PRO A 86 -13.11 9.88 -22.43
N GLN A 87 -13.34 9.57 -21.17
CA GLN A 87 -12.43 8.77 -20.35
C GLN A 87 -12.92 7.34 -20.24
N PHE A 88 -11.99 6.43 -20.06
CA PHE A 88 -12.25 5.00 -19.95
C PHE A 88 -11.55 4.44 -18.72
N GLN A 89 -12.06 3.36 -18.19
CA GLN A 89 -11.37 2.57 -17.16
C GLN A 89 -10.00 2.09 -17.69
N GLU A 90 -9.06 1.89 -16.78
CA GLU A 90 -7.70 1.44 -17.11
C GLU A 90 -7.51 -0.07 -16.89
N THR A 91 -8.62 -0.81 -16.89
CA THR A 91 -8.65 -2.25 -16.60
C THR A 91 -7.76 -3.04 -17.54
N TYR A 92 -7.81 -2.76 -18.85
CA TYR A 92 -6.97 -3.43 -19.84
C TYR A 92 -6.07 -2.41 -20.53
N LEU A 93 -4.89 -2.17 -19.94
CA LEU A 93 -3.87 -1.30 -20.55
C LEU A 93 -3.02 -2.11 -21.52
N VAL A 94 -3.57 -2.43 -22.69
CA VAL A 94 -2.90 -3.21 -23.70
C VAL A 94 -2.12 -2.29 -24.66
N SER A 95 -0.93 -2.74 -25.11
CA SER A 95 -0.12 -2.02 -26.09
C SER A 95 -0.85 -1.82 -27.43
N ASP A 96 -0.42 -0.84 -28.23
CA ASP A 96 -1.10 -0.51 -29.49
C ASP A 96 -1.05 -1.65 -30.51
N ASP A 97 -0.04 -2.53 -30.43
CA ASP A 97 0.07 -3.74 -31.25
C ASP A 97 -0.70 -4.95 -30.66
N GLY A 98 -1.37 -4.78 -29.53
CA GLY A 98 -2.19 -5.79 -28.89
C GLY A 98 -1.42 -6.88 -28.13
N LYS A 99 -0.10 -6.76 -27.96
CA LYS A 99 0.74 -7.88 -27.49
C LYS A 99 1.19 -7.81 -26.05
N ASN A 100 1.19 -6.63 -25.43
CA ASN A 100 1.72 -6.44 -24.09
C ASN A 100 0.67 -5.87 -23.15
N LEU A 101 0.81 -6.12 -21.85
CA LEU A 101 -0.15 -5.75 -20.82
C LEU A 101 0.49 -4.88 -19.76
N GLY A 102 -0.03 -3.67 -19.58
CA GLY A 102 0.29 -2.76 -18.50
C GLY A 102 -0.61 -2.95 -17.27
N ASN A 103 -0.37 -2.17 -16.23
CA ASN A 103 -1.05 -2.24 -14.94
C ASN A 103 -0.99 -3.63 -14.28
N VAL A 104 0.06 -4.41 -14.59
CA VAL A 104 0.34 -5.69 -13.92
C VAL A 104 1.34 -5.45 -12.81
N PHE A 105 0.98 -5.82 -11.60
CA PHE A 105 1.85 -5.79 -10.44
C PHE A 105 2.69 -7.06 -10.39
N VAL A 106 4.01 -6.92 -10.56
CA VAL A 106 4.96 -8.04 -10.54
C VAL A 106 5.81 -7.94 -9.28
N TYR A 107 5.92 -9.01 -8.50
CA TYR A 107 6.66 -8.98 -7.25
C TYR A 107 7.25 -10.35 -6.87
N VAL A 108 8.27 -10.32 -6.01
CA VAL A 108 8.79 -11.55 -5.40
C VAL A 108 7.82 -12.01 -4.31
N LYS A 109 7.15 -13.13 -4.57
CA LYS A 109 6.17 -13.71 -3.64
C LYS A 109 6.83 -14.52 -2.53
N ASP A 110 7.91 -15.21 -2.85
CA ASP A 110 8.63 -16.11 -1.93
C ASP A 110 10.09 -16.26 -2.34
N GLY A 111 10.92 -16.75 -1.41
CA GLY A 111 12.34 -17.06 -1.65
C GLY A 111 13.32 -16.04 -1.01
N LEU A 112 12.84 -14.96 -0.41
CA LEU A 112 13.72 -13.98 0.25
C LEU A 112 14.25 -14.41 1.63
N GLY A 113 13.73 -15.51 2.19
CA GLY A 113 14.23 -16.04 3.46
C GLY A 113 14.24 -14.99 4.58
N ASN A 114 15.40 -14.85 5.25
CA ASN A 114 15.58 -13.94 6.38
C ASN A 114 16.24 -12.60 6.01
N TYR A 115 16.19 -12.20 4.74
CA TYR A 115 16.66 -10.88 4.34
C TYR A 115 15.81 -9.77 4.98
N VAL A 116 16.49 -8.73 5.45
CA VAL A 116 15.87 -7.54 6.03
C VAL A 116 16.17 -6.32 5.16
N PHE A 117 15.18 -5.43 5.09
CA PHE A 117 15.23 -4.26 4.24
C PHE A 117 14.89 -3.03 5.06
N ASP A 118 15.66 -1.97 4.89
CA ASP A 118 15.38 -0.71 5.56
C ASP A 118 14.02 -0.16 5.12
N ALA A 119 13.33 0.49 6.05
CA ALA A 119 12.10 1.21 5.71
C ALA A 119 12.43 2.34 4.71
N PRO A 120 11.61 2.53 3.66
CA PRO A 120 11.83 3.64 2.76
C PRO A 120 11.61 4.97 3.48
N THR A 121 12.46 5.95 3.18
CA THR A 121 12.34 7.33 3.69
C THR A 121 11.41 8.17 2.82
N GLU A 122 11.27 7.81 1.56
CA GLU A 122 10.40 8.49 0.61
C GLU A 122 8.96 8.06 0.77
N LYS A 123 8.04 9.00 0.60
CA LYS A 123 6.61 8.71 0.59
C LYS A 123 6.21 8.06 -0.73
N ALA A 124 5.32 7.07 -0.66
CA ALA A 124 4.50 6.71 -1.81
C ALA A 124 3.42 7.78 -2.00
N GLN A 125 2.87 7.91 -3.20
CA GLN A 125 1.84 8.90 -3.48
C GLN A 125 0.71 8.31 -4.32
N ILE A 126 -0.53 8.71 -4.00
CA ILE A 126 -1.70 8.58 -4.85
C ILE A 126 -2.37 9.94 -4.98
N ASP A 127 -2.67 10.35 -6.21
CA ASP A 127 -3.31 11.63 -6.52
C ASP A 127 -4.72 11.41 -7.08
N GLN A 128 -5.66 12.19 -6.59
CA GLN A 128 -7.03 12.28 -7.10
C GLN A 128 -7.06 13.47 -8.06
N LYS A 129 -6.92 13.16 -9.35
CA LYS A 129 -6.77 14.16 -10.41
C LYS A 129 -7.59 13.75 -11.63
N GLU A 130 -8.23 14.74 -12.25
CA GLU A 130 -9.14 14.50 -13.38
C GLU A 130 -10.22 13.47 -13.03
N CYS A 131 -10.67 13.49 -11.75
CA CYS A 131 -11.64 12.56 -11.19
C CYS A 131 -11.27 11.08 -11.37
N ARG A 132 -9.98 10.78 -11.22
CA ARG A 132 -9.42 9.41 -11.20
C ARG A 132 -8.32 9.33 -10.15
N TYR A 133 -7.98 8.13 -9.74
CA TYR A 133 -6.78 7.88 -8.96
C TYR A 133 -5.58 7.66 -9.87
N HIS A 134 -4.48 8.32 -9.56
CA HIS A 134 -3.19 8.17 -10.21
C HIS A 134 -2.09 7.85 -9.21
N PRO A 135 -1.35 6.73 -9.40
CA PRO A 135 -1.54 5.71 -10.45
C PRO A 135 -2.70 4.76 -10.15
N HIS A 136 -3.21 4.05 -11.17
CA HIS A 136 -4.24 3.01 -11.03
C HIS A 136 -3.74 1.77 -10.27
N VAL A 137 -2.49 1.35 -10.52
CA VAL A 137 -1.81 0.26 -9.82
C VAL A 137 -0.46 0.74 -9.34
N PHE A 138 -0.11 0.50 -8.08
CA PHE A 138 1.20 0.86 -7.54
C PHE A 138 1.62 -0.06 -6.40
N GLY A 139 2.88 0.06 -6.00
CA GLY A 139 3.44 -0.66 -4.86
C GLY A 139 4.00 0.28 -3.81
N MET A 140 4.02 -0.19 -2.57
CA MET A 140 4.68 0.47 -1.45
C MET A 140 5.18 -0.55 -0.44
N ARG A 141 5.96 -0.08 0.51
CA ARG A 141 6.45 -0.89 1.62
C ARG A 141 5.52 -0.81 2.82
N VAL A 142 5.52 -1.87 3.62
CA VAL A 142 4.95 -1.84 4.97
C VAL A 142 5.57 -0.68 5.76
N ASN A 143 4.74 0.07 6.48
CA ASN A 143 5.12 1.27 7.24
C ASN A 143 5.68 2.45 6.41
N GLN A 144 5.66 2.37 5.08
CA GLN A 144 5.97 3.52 4.24
C GLN A 144 4.83 4.53 4.30
N PRO A 145 5.10 5.84 4.48
CA PRO A 145 4.05 6.85 4.39
C PRO A 145 3.47 6.91 2.97
N LEU A 146 2.14 6.82 2.86
CA LEU A 146 1.38 7.08 1.63
C LEU A 146 0.80 8.50 1.71
N GLU A 147 1.29 9.41 0.87
CA GLU A 147 0.68 10.73 0.70
C GLU A 147 -0.50 10.63 -0.28
N ILE A 148 -1.67 11.02 0.18
CA ILE A 148 -2.92 11.03 -0.58
C ILE A 148 -3.26 12.47 -0.86
N VAL A 149 -3.33 12.84 -2.15
CA VAL A 149 -3.53 14.22 -2.59
C VAL A 149 -4.87 14.34 -3.32
N ASN A 150 -5.59 15.43 -3.09
CA ASN A 150 -6.71 15.84 -3.96
C ASN A 150 -6.26 17.01 -4.83
N SER A 151 -6.04 16.78 -6.11
CA SER A 151 -5.65 17.81 -7.08
C SER A 151 -6.83 18.46 -7.81
N ASP A 152 -8.05 17.97 -7.61
CA ASP A 152 -9.26 18.48 -8.26
C ASP A 152 -10.02 19.47 -7.37
N PRO A 153 -10.71 20.46 -7.95
CA PRO A 153 -11.53 21.42 -7.19
C PRO A 153 -12.93 20.85 -6.87
N THR A 154 -13.01 19.58 -6.49
CA THR A 154 -14.23 18.91 -6.06
C THR A 154 -13.95 17.94 -4.90
N LEU A 155 -15.01 17.50 -4.21
CA LEU A 155 -14.91 16.50 -3.17
C LEU A 155 -14.56 15.14 -3.74
N HIS A 156 -13.44 14.60 -3.29
CA HIS A 156 -13.13 13.17 -3.40
C HIS A 156 -13.03 12.54 -2.02
N ASN A 157 -13.05 11.23 -1.95
CA ASN A 157 -12.56 10.51 -0.78
C ASN A 157 -11.68 9.34 -1.21
N ILE A 158 -10.79 8.95 -0.33
CA ILE A 158 -10.05 7.71 -0.42
C ILE A 158 -10.68 6.71 0.54
N HIS A 159 -11.08 5.55 0.04
CA HIS A 159 -11.59 4.45 0.81
C HIS A 159 -10.78 3.21 0.50
N ALA A 160 -9.86 2.84 1.40
CA ALA A 160 -9.04 1.64 1.30
C ALA A 160 -9.70 0.49 2.05
N MET A 161 -9.75 -0.67 1.42
CA MET A 161 -10.42 -1.87 1.93
C MET A 161 -9.44 -3.05 2.05
N PRO A 162 -8.42 -2.96 2.93
CA PRO A 162 -7.52 -4.07 3.18
C PRO A 162 -8.26 -5.20 3.90
N LYS A 163 -7.80 -6.44 3.72
CA LYS A 163 -8.30 -7.62 4.46
C LYS A 163 -7.50 -7.87 5.73
N GLY A 164 -6.22 -7.52 5.72
CA GLY A 164 -5.28 -7.78 6.80
C GLY A 164 -5.03 -6.61 7.74
N ASP A 165 -5.35 -5.40 7.32
CA ASP A 165 -5.21 -4.17 8.07
C ASP A 165 -6.57 -3.51 8.33
N SER A 166 -6.59 -2.35 8.97
CA SER A 166 -7.83 -1.61 9.24
C SER A 166 -8.31 -0.89 7.97
N GLU A 167 -9.57 -1.08 7.62
CA GLU A 167 -10.25 -0.28 6.60
C GLU A 167 -10.26 1.19 7.03
N PHE A 168 -9.98 2.10 6.08
CA PHE A 168 -10.08 3.51 6.34
C PHE A 168 -10.75 4.27 5.20
N THR A 169 -11.44 5.34 5.55
CA THR A 169 -12.00 6.30 4.60
C THR A 169 -11.72 7.72 5.04
N ASN A 170 -11.42 8.60 4.09
CA ASN A 170 -11.18 10.01 4.36
C ASN A 170 -11.66 10.88 3.21
N GLY A 171 -12.52 11.85 3.51
CA GLY A 171 -13.00 12.84 2.55
C GLY A 171 -12.02 14.01 2.39
N GLN A 172 -11.79 14.43 1.16
CA GLN A 172 -10.92 15.54 0.80
C GLN A 172 -11.71 16.56 -0.06
N PRO A 173 -12.44 17.50 0.57
CA PRO A 173 -13.34 18.42 -0.16
C PRO A 173 -12.62 19.60 -0.84
N ILE A 174 -11.34 19.84 -0.55
CA ILE A 174 -10.63 21.04 -0.99
C ILE A 174 -9.46 20.64 -1.88
N GLN A 175 -9.34 21.31 -3.04
CA GLN A 175 -8.19 21.15 -3.93
C GLN A 175 -6.87 21.43 -3.19
N GLY A 176 -5.88 20.55 -3.40
CA GLY A 176 -4.58 20.63 -2.74
C GLY A 176 -4.55 20.01 -1.34
N MET A 177 -5.67 19.51 -0.82
CA MET A 177 -5.64 18.75 0.43
C MET A 177 -4.73 17.54 0.32
N LYS A 178 -4.01 17.32 1.41
CA LYS A 178 -3.11 16.17 1.57
C LYS A 178 -3.38 15.49 2.90
N MET A 179 -3.30 14.18 2.90
CA MET A 179 -3.22 13.39 4.11
C MET A 179 -2.12 12.34 3.98
N THR A 180 -1.73 11.75 5.09
CA THR A 180 -0.76 10.65 5.11
C THR A 180 -1.38 9.47 5.84
N HIS A 181 -1.24 8.28 5.26
CA HIS A 181 -1.64 7.01 5.85
C HIS A 181 -0.48 6.01 5.79
N THR A 182 -0.48 5.01 6.65
CA THR A 182 0.49 3.90 6.62
C THR A 182 -0.24 2.58 6.80
N PHE A 183 0.18 1.56 6.05
CA PHE A 183 -0.24 0.18 6.29
C PHE A 183 0.82 -0.52 7.13
N ASP A 184 0.43 -1.13 8.24
CA ASP A 184 1.33 -1.84 9.16
C ASP A 184 1.50 -3.33 8.81
N LYS A 185 0.67 -3.85 7.92
CA LYS A 185 0.70 -5.25 7.47
C LYS A 185 0.88 -5.37 5.97
N PRO A 186 1.61 -6.41 5.51
CA PRO A 186 1.72 -6.68 4.09
C PRO A 186 0.40 -7.21 3.54
N GLU A 187 0.00 -6.68 2.39
CA GLU A 187 -1.13 -7.20 1.62
C GLU A 187 -0.94 -6.92 0.13
N VAL A 188 -1.21 -7.92 -0.70
CA VAL A 188 -1.12 -7.77 -2.14
C VAL A 188 -2.44 -7.26 -2.68
N MET A 189 -2.38 -6.07 -3.30
CA MET A 189 -3.47 -5.44 -4.02
C MET A 189 -4.68 -5.08 -3.15
N VAL A 190 -4.43 -4.24 -2.13
CA VAL A 190 -5.48 -3.53 -1.39
C VAL A 190 -6.28 -2.67 -2.36
N PRO A 191 -7.60 -2.88 -2.49
CA PRO A 191 -8.42 -2.05 -3.37
C PRO A 191 -8.73 -0.69 -2.72
N PHE A 192 -8.68 0.35 -3.55
CA PHE A 192 -9.11 1.70 -3.23
C PHE A 192 -10.31 2.06 -4.08
N LYS A 193 -11.27 2.77 -3.50
CA LYS A 193 -12.42 3.35 -4.21
C LYS A 193 -12.73 4.76 -3.71
N CYS A 194 -13.49 5.50 -4.49
CA CYS A 194 -14.15 6.73 -4.07
C CYS A 194 -15.63 6.47 -3.86
N ASP A 195 -16.16 6.79 -2.67
CA ASP A 195 -17.61 6.60 -2.39
C ASP A 195 -18.46 7.72 -3.01
N VAL A 196 -17.83 8.83 -3.45
CA VAL A 196 -18.47 9.93 -4.17
C VAL A 196 -18.56 9.64 -5.68
N HIS A 197 -17.46 9.14 -6.24
CA HIS A 197 -17.31 8.87 -7.67
C HIS A 197 -17.02 7.39 -7.89
N GLY A 198 -18.08 6.60 -8.02
CA GLY A 198 -18.01 5.14 -8.04
C GLY A 198 -17.19 4.51 -9.19
N TRP A 199 -16.71 5.34 -10.13
CA TRP A 199 -15.80 4.91 -11.20
C TRP A 199 -14.31 5.02 -10.80
N MET A 200 -13.96 5.77 -9.72
CA MET A 200 -12.59 5.91 -9.27
C MET A 200 -12.17 4.70 -8.47
N ASN A 201 -11.17 4.01 -8.95
CA ASN A 201 -10.60 2.85 -8.28
C ASN A 201 -9.08 2.78 -8.52
N ALA A 202 -8.36 2.14 -7.60
CA ALA A 202 -6.94 1.85 -7.69
C ALA A 202 -6.58 0.63 -6.83
N TYR A 203 -5.37 0.11 -7.01
CA TYR A 203 -4.88 -1.05 -6.27
C TYR A 203 -3.46 -0.81 -5.78
N VAL A 204 -3.17 -1.13 -4.53
CA VAL A 204 -1.83 -1.00 -3.96
C VAL A 204 -1.30 -2.32 -3.42
N GLY A 205 -0.10 -2.71 -3.85
CA GLY A 205 0.66 -3.79 -3.25
C GLY A 205 1.49 -3.27 -2.08
N VAL A 206 1.20 -3.73 -0.86
CA VAL A 206 1.95 -3.39 0.36
C VAL A 206 2.87 -4.55 0.70
N LEU A 207 4.18 -4.37 0.54
CA LEU A 207 5.13 -5.46 0.67
C LEU A 207 6.19 -5.21 1.76
N PRO A 208 6.72 -6.26 2.40
CA PRO A 208 7.80 -6.13 3.39
C PRO A 208 9.19 -5.95 2.75
N HIS A 209 9.30 -5.97 1.43
CA HIS A 209 10.55 -5.91 0.66
C HIS A 209 10.41 -5.01 -0.59
N PRO A 210 11.50 -4.54 -1.21
CA PRO A 210 11.46 -3.59 -2.32
C PRO A 210 11.28 -4.24 -3.70
N TYR A 211 11.16 -5.56 -3.80
CA TYR A 211 11.17 -6.29 -5.09
C TYR A 211 9.80 -6.39 -5.69
N TYR A 212 9.33 -5.29 -6.25
CA TYR A 212 8.11 -5.18 -7.04
C TYR A 212 8.27 -4.14 -8.15
N ALA A 213 7.46 -4.28 -9.17
CA ALA A 213 7.31 -3.34 -10.27
C ALA A 213 5.89 -3.36 -10.80
N VAL A 214 5.47 -2.30 -11.47
CA VAL A 214 4.22 -2.25 -12.23
C VAL A 214 4.57 -2.10 -13.70
N THR A 215 3.96 -2.91 -14.55
CA THR A 215 4.20 -2.80 -16.00
C THR A 215 3.54 -1.56 -16.57
N ASP A 216 4.27 -0.88 -17.44
CA ASP A 216 3.71 0.15 -18.32
C ASP A 216 3.00 -0.48 -19.53
N LYS A 217 2.53 0.35 -20.46
CA LYS A 217 1.90 -0.11 -21.71
C LYS A 217 2.79 -1.02 -22.57
N SER A 218 4.12 -1.00 -22.37
CA SER A 218 5.03 -1.91 -23.08
C SER A 218 5.12 -3.29 -22.43
N GLY A 219 4.46 -3.50 -21.28
CA GLY A 219 4.46 -4.74 -20.51
C GLY A 219 5.77 -5.02 -19.78
N LYS A 220 6.75 -4.14 -19.82
CA LYS A 220 8.07 -4.37 -19.23
C LYS A 220 8.06 -4.17 -17.72
N PHE A 221 8.88 -4.98 -17.05
CA PHE A 221 9.17 -4.84 -15.63
C PHE A 221 10.63 -5.19 -15.32
N GLU A 222 11.12 -4.69 -14.18
CA GLU A 222 12.45 -5.01 -13.69
C GLU A 222 12.45 -5.02 -12.16
N LEU A 223 12.93 -6.13 -11.59
CA LEU A 223 13.19 -6.29 -10.16
C LEU A 223 14.70 -6.26 -9.99
N LYS A 224 15.22 -5.21 -9.35
CA LYS A 224 16.66 -4.92 -9.28
C LYS A 224 17.28 -5.37 -7.98
N SER A 225 18.56 -5.73 -8.06
CA SER A 225 19.42 -5.93 -6.89
C SER A 225 18.91 -7.03 -5.94
N LEU A 226 18.39 -8.12 -6.49
CA LEU A 226 18.03 -9.29 -5.70
C LEU A 226 19.28 -10.06 -5.28
N PRO A 227 19.34 -10.58 -4.06
CA PRO A 227 20.40 -11.53 -3.69
C PRO A 227 20.33 -12.80 -4.55
N PRO A 228 21.44 -13.54 -4.73
CA PRO A 228 21.38 -14.86 -5.36
C PRO A 228 20.43 -15.80 -4.60
N GLY A 229 19.57 -16.53 -5.32
CA GLY A 229 18.55 -17.38 -4.70
C GLY A 229 17.55 -17.94 -5.70
N THR A 230 16.62 -18.75 -5.20
CA THR A 230 15.49 -19.23 -5.98
C THR A 230 14.22 -18.56 -5.48
N TYR A 231 13.49 -17.92 -6.38
CA TYR A 231 12.35 -17.08 -6.10
C TYR A 231 11.08 -17.59 -6.77
N THR A 232 9.95 -17.41 -6.11
CA THR A 232 8.65 -17.39 -6.77
C THR A 232 8.29 -15.95 -7.08
N VAL A 233 8.22 -15.60 -8.36
CA VAL A 233 7.76 -14.30 -8.83
C VAL A 233 6.29 -14.43 -9.22
N GLU A 234 5.44 -13.51 -8.76
CA GLU A 234 4.02 -13.45 -9.10
C GLU A 234 3.71 -12.17 -9.87
N ALA A 235 2.90 -12.31 -10.91
CA ALA A 235 2.30 -11.23 -11.67
C ALA A 235 0.79 -11.21 -11.38
N TRP A 236 0.26 -10.08 -10.93
CA TRP A 236 -1.15 -9.87 -10.61
C TRP A 236 -1.79 -8.85 -11.55
N HIS A 237 -2.97 -9.16 -12.03
CA HIS A 237 -3.82 -8.23 -12.79
C HIS A 237 -5.25 -8.25 -12.25
N GLU A 238 -5.90 -7.07 -12.13
CA GLU A 238 -7.19 -6.89 -11.46
C GLU A 238 -8.35 -7.77 -11.99
N LYS A 239 -8.34 -8.13 -13.26
CA LYS A 239 -9.38 -8.94 -13.90
C LYS A 239 -8.90 -10.32 -14.37
N LEU A 240 -7.61 -10.46 -14.65
CA LEU A 240 -7.06 -11.69 -15.21
C LEU A 240 -6.45 -12.61 -14.15
N GLY A 241 -6.46 -12.18 -12.88
CA GLY A 241 -5.95 -12.96 -11.77
C GLY A 241 -4.43 -12.94 -11.69
N THR A 242 -3.84 -14.04 -11.24
CA THR A 242 -2.39 -14.15 -10.97
C THR A 242 -1.73 -15.23 -11.81
N GLN A 243 -0.43 -15.05 -12.09
CA GLN A 243 0.46 -16.04 -12.64
C GLN A 243 1.74 -16.07 -11.82
N THR A 244 2.38 -17.23 -11.71
CA THR A 244 3.64 -17.41 -10.97
C THR A 244 4.69 -18.06 -11.85
N ALA A 245 5.95 -17.68 -11.60
CA ALA A 245 7.12 -18.30 -12.20
C ALA A 245 8.19 -18.56 -11.14
N SER A 246 8.89 -19.71 -11.23
CA SER A 246 10.07 -19.97 -10.41
C SER A 246 11.31 -19.52 -11.16
N VAL A 247 12.19 -18.76 -10.48
CA VAL A 247 13.40 -18.18 -11.06
C VAL A 247 14.58 -18.45 -10.14
N THR A 248 15.61 -19.08 -10.63
CA THR A 248 16.89 -19.18 -9.91
C THR A 248 17.86 -18.15 -10.46
N LEU A 249 18.35 -17.28 -9.59
CA LEU A 249 19.23 -16.15 -9.89
C LEU A 249 20.61 -16.42 -9.26
N GLY A 250 21.63 -16.47 -10.09
CA GLY A 250 23.04 -16.54 -9.66
C GLY A 250 23.59 -15.15 -9.31
N ALA A 251 24.82 -15.13 -8.76
CA ALA A 251 25.49 -13.88 -8.43
C ALA A 251 25.76 -13.05 -9.71
N LYS A 252 25.38 -11.76 -9.65
CA LYS A 252 25.49 -10.77 -10.76
C LYS A 252 24.76 -11.19 -12.03
N GLU A 253 23.85 -12.14 -11.94
CA GLU A 253 23.09 -12.62 -13.08
C GLU A 253 21.90 -11.71 -13.38
N SER A 254 21.52 -11.62 -14.66
CA SER A 254 20.24 -11.05 -15.09
C SER A 254 19.43 -12.15 -15.73
N LYS A 255 18.21 -12.37 -15.25
CA LYS A 255 17.26 -13.36 -15.77
C LYS A 255 16.09 -12.69 -16.43
N ASP A 256 15.72 -13.19 -17.60
CA ASP A 256 14.50 -12.77 -18.29
C ASP A 256 13.40 -13.79 -18.09
N ILE A 257 12.19 -13.31 -17.73
CA ILE A 257 10.98 -14.12 -17.60
C ILE A 257 9.80 -13.46 -18.32
N THR A 258 8.83 -14.26 -18.72
CA THR A 258 7.62 -13.78 -19.38
C THR A 258 6.39 -14.32 -18.66
N PHE A 259 5.41 -13.44 -18.42
CA PHE A 259 4.07 -13.82 -18.03
C PHE A 259 3.11 -13.58 -19.21
N ALA A 260 2.28 -14.59 -19.53
CA ALA A 260 1.37 -14.50 -20.67
C ALA A 260 -0.09 -14.57 -20.18
N PHE A 261 -0.76 -13.43 -20.09
CA PHE A 261 -2.17 -13.38 -19.77
C PHE A 261 -3.02 -13.56 -21.02
N LYS A 262 -4.13 -14.29 -20.88
CA LYS A 262 -5.08 -14.52 -21.96
C LYS A 262 -6.30 -13.61 -21.81
N ALA A 263 -6.82 -13.15 -22.93
CA ALA A 263 -8.09 -12.47 -22.94
C ALA A 263 -9.19 -13.35 -22.29
N PRO A 264 -10.11 -12.76 -21.51
CA PRO A 264 -11.26 -13.51 -21.01
C PRO A 264 -12.07 -14.06 -22.17
N ALA A 265 -12.71 -15.21 -21.96
CA ALA A 265 -13.62 -15.77 -22.97
C ALA A 265 -14.71 -14.72 -23.31
N ALA A 266 -14.98 -14.58 -24.60
CA ALA A 266 -16.09 -13.72 -25.03
C ALA A 266 -17.39 -14.18 -24.34
N PRO A 267 -18.26 -13.26 -23.90
CA PRO A 267 -19.55 -13.65 -23.38
C PRO A 267 -20.26 -14.51 -24.43
N THR A 268 -20.64 -15.73 -24.05
CA THR A 268 -21.51 -16.54 -24.90
C THR A 268 -22.81 -15.78 -25.04
N ALA A 269 -23.14 -15.37 -26.27
CA ALA A 269 -24.45 -14.80 -26.55
C ALA A 269 -25.52 -15.87 -26.16
N THR A 270 -26.18 -15.64 -25.04
CA THR A 270 -27.41 -16.36 -24.71
C THR A 270 -28.48 -15.81 -25.63
N ASN A 271 -28.84 -16.63 -26.64
CA ASN A 271 -29.99 -16.40 -27.48
C ASN A 271 -31.29 -16.43 -26.66
#